data_877c54b9750e4dbfde72c2bf4f61be25
#
_entry.id   877c54b9750e4dbfde72c2bf4f61be25
#
_cell.length_a   1.000
_cell.length_b   1.000
_cell.length_c   1.000
_cell.angle_alpha   90.00
_cell.angle_beta   90.00
_cell.angle_gamma   90.00
#
_symmetry.space_group_name_H-M   'P 1'
#
loop_
_entity.id
_entity.type
_entity.pdbx_description
1 polymer ?
#
loop_
_entity_poly.entity_id
_entity_poly.type
_entity_poly.pdbx_seq_one_letter_code
_entity_poly.pdbx_strand_id
1 'polypeptide(L)'
;MTSKISDEELVNLFNKNKLFNLFNMTVLEVNTDAGSIKMEFEVEQKYCNPAGDVQGGIVSGMVDDATALAFIFQNHFKKRPPTIELKTNFLYPTKPGKVIGYGQVVKSGKNIAFLEGRLEQNNRTVVTATSTCVIVDMPQVNLKKMMGEKKWLINNGY
;
A
#
# COMPACT_ATOMS: atom_id res chain seq x y z
N MET A 1 -28.22 0.65 -12.14
CA MET A 1 -26.94 -0.11 -12.14
C MET A 1 -25.84 0.84 -11.68
N THR A 2 -25.41 0.75 -10.44
CA THR A 2 -24.26 1.51 -9.94
C THR A 2 -23.00 0.92 -10.57
N SER A 3 -22.34 1.65 -11.46
CA SER A 3 -21.10 1.21 -12.08
C SER A 3 -20.03 1.02 -11.00
N LYS A 4 -19.46 -0.18 -10.91
CA LYS A 4 -18.29 -0.44 -10.04
C LYS A 4 -17.19 0.56 -10.42
N ILE A 5 -16.61 1.24 -9.43
CA ILE A 5 -15.46 2.14 -9.68
C ILE A 5 -14.32 1.31 -10.29
N SER A 6 -13.71 1.80 -11.36
CA SER A 6 -12.58 1.14 -12.01
C SER A 6 -11.29 1.28 -11.16
N ASP A 7 -10.33 0.37 -11.40
CA ASP A 7 -9.01 0.42 -10.75
C ASP A 7 -8.29 1.74 -11.01
N GLU A 8 -8.38 2.27 -12.24
CA GLU A 8 -7.82 3.57 -12.62
C GLU A 8 -8.45 4.73 -11.83
N GLU A 9 -9.77 4.73 -11.67
CA GLU A 9 -10.46 5.74 -10.85
C GLU A 9 -10.05 5.67 -9.38
N LEU A 10 -9.87 4.46 -8.82
CA LEU A 10 -9.40 4.27 -7.44
C LEU A 10 -7.98 4.82 -7.26
N VAL A 11 -7.07 4.53 -8.19
CA VAL A 11 -5.69 5.07 -8.20
C VAL A 11 -5.71 6.60 -8.24
N ASN A 12 -6.47 7.17 -9.16
CA ASN A 12 -6.56 8.63 -9.29
C ASN A 12 -7.12 9.30 -8.03
N LEU A 13 -8.15 8.72 -7.42
CA LEU A 13 -8.73 9.23 -6.17
C LEU A 13 -7.72 9.15 -5.02
N PHE A 14 -7.01 8.05 -4.88
CA PHE A 14 -6.01 7.87 -3.83
C PHE A 14 -4.87 8.88 -3.97
N ASN A 15 -4.25 8.97 -5.14
CA ASN A 15 -3.13 9.87 -5.40
C ASN A 15 -3.49 11.35 -5.23
N LYS A 16 -4.72 11.74 -5.63
CA LYS A 16 -5.20 13.12 -5.49
C LYS A 16 -5.36 13.56 -4.03
N ASN A 17 -5.78 12.66 -3.17
CA ASN A 17 -6.15 13.02 -1.79
C ASN A 17 -4.99 13.01 -0.80
N LYS A 18 -3.85 12.43 -1.15
CA LYS A 18 -2.61 12.35 -0.32
C LYS A 18 -2.86 11.94 1.14
N LEU A 19 -3.90 11.13 1.40
CA LEU A 19 -4.27 10.72 2.75
C LEU A 19 -3.20 9.87 3.43
N PHE A 20 -2.39 9.18 2.62
CA PHE A 20 -1.27 8.37 3.02
C PHE A 20 -0.06 8.81 2.20
N ASN A 21 0.58 9.89 2.58
CA ASN A 21 1.78 10.38 1.88
C ASN A 21 3.02 10.30 2.77
N LEU A 22 3.12 9.23 3.55
CA LEU A 22 4.36 8.87 4.19
C LEU A 22 5.35 8.44 3.09
N PHE A 23 6.58 8.86 3.09
CA PHE A 23 7.61 8.55 2.08
C PHE A 23 7.31 9.01 0.64
N ASN A 24 6.50 10.07 0.44
CA ASN A 24 6.16 10.62 -0.88
C ASN A 24 5.70 9.54 -1.88
N MET A 25 4.79 8.67 -1.44
CA MET A 25 4.32 7.55 -2.24
C MET A 25 3.33 7.98 -3.34
N THR A 26 3.39 7.26 -4.46
CA THR A 26 2.42 7.34 -5.57
C THR A 26 2.03 5.95 -6.00
N VAL A 27 0.75 5.65 -6.06
CA VAL A 27 0.25 4.38 -6.60
C VAL A 27 0.32 4.47 -8.12
N LEU A 28 0.97 3.50 -8.77
CA LEU A 28 1.16 3.43 -10.21
C LEU A 28 0.11 2.52 -10.87
N GLU A 29 -0.06 1.31 -10.32
CA GLU A 29 -0.94 0.30 -10.89
C GLU A 29 -1.62 -0.47 -9.75
N VAL A 30 -2.87 -0.86 -9.97
CA VAL A 30 -3.66 -1.72 -9.09
C VAL A 30 -4.39 -2.76 -9.92
N ASN A 31 -4.50 -3.97 -9.39
CA ASN A 31 -5.44 -4.98 -9.86
C ASN A 31 -6.23 -5.46 -8.65
N THR A 32 -7.45 -4.94 -8.48
CA THR A 32 -8.31 -5.25 -7.34
C THR A 32 -8.77 -6.71 -7.32
N ASP A 33 -8.96 -7.33 -8.48
CA ASP A 33 -9.36 -8.74 -8.56
C ASP A 33 -8.22 -9.68 -8.16
N ALA A 34 -6.99 -9.38 -8.59
CA ALA A 34 -5.79 -10.13 -8.19
C ALA A 34 -5.27 -9.77 -6.80
N GLY A 35 -5.68 -8.64 -6.23
CA GLY A 35 -5.17 -8.13 -4.96
C GLY A 35 -3.72 -7.68 -5.04
N SER A 36 -3.29 -7.06 -6.13
CA SER A 36 -1.94 -6.61 -6.35
C SER A 36 -1.84 -5.10 -6.55
N ILE A 37 -0.69 -4.54 -6.18
CA ILE A 37 -0.38 -3.12 -6.32
C ILE A 37 1.07 -2.93 -6.74
N LYS A 38 1.30 -1.87 -7.51
CA LYS A 38 2.62 -1.32 -7.78
C LYS A 38 2.62 0.15 -7.43
N MET A 39 3.64 0.61 -6.74
CA MET A 39 3.73 1.98 -6.27
C MET A 39 5.17 2.48 -6.30
N GLU A 40 5.34 3.79 -6.33
CA GLU A 40 6.62 4.47 -6.28
C GLU A 40 6.74 5.23 -4.96
N PHE A 41 7.91 5.17 -4.34
CA PHE A 41 8.33 6.01 -3.22
C PHE A 41 9.47 6.91 -3.68
N GLU A 42 9.45 8.17 -3.23
CA GLU A 42 10.58 9.09 -3.39
C GLU A 42 11.23 9.31 -2.04
N VAL A 43 12.33 8.60 -1.77
CA VAL A 43 12.95 8.53 -0.44
C VAL A 43 14.00 9.62 -0.27
N GLU A 44 13.81 10.46 0.73
CA GLU A 44 14.68 11.58 1.01
C GLU A 44 15.94 11.17 1.81
N GLN A 45 17.03 11.92 1.63
CA GLN A 45 18.31 11.74 2.34
C GLN A 45 18.17 11.77 3.87
N LYS A 46 17.20 12.50 4.41
CA LYS A 46 16.97 12.61 5.86
C LYS A 46 16.63 11.28 6.54
N TYR A 47 16.24 10.26 5.76
CA TYR A 47 15.92 8.92 6.26
C TYR A 47 17.12 7.96 6.26
N CYS A 48 18.32 8.46 5.93
CA CYS A 48 19.53 7.64 5.89
C CYS A 48 20.17 7.48 7.26
N ASN A 49 20.80 6.33 7.44
CA ASN A 49 21.73 6.05 8.53
C ASN A 49 23.09 6.74 8.26
N PRO A 50 24.05 6.73 9.22
CA PRO A 50 25.37 7.34 9.02
C PRO A 50 26.19 6.77 7.85
N ALA A 51 25.89 5.55 7.37
CA ALA A 51 26.54 4.96 6.20
C ALA A 51 25.95 5.47 4.86
N GLY A 52 24.90 6.31 4.90
CA GLY A 52 24.24 6.83 3.71
C GLY A 52 23.26 5.86 3.06
N ASP A 53 22.82 4.83 3.79
CA ASP A 53 21.76 3.92 3.39
C ASP A 53 20.45 4.29 4.08
N VAL A 54 19.33 4.08 3.42
CA VAL A 54 18.02 4.29 4.04
C VAL A 54 17.88 3.37 5.24
N GLN A 55 17.48 3.95 6.38
CA GLN A 55 17.31 3.22 7.64
C GLN A 55 16.34 2.05 7.49
N GLY A 56 16.73 0.85 7.99
CA GLY A 56 15.96 -0.38 7.80
C GLY A 56 14.51 -0.30 8.28
N GLY A 57 14.24 0.44 9.37
CA GLY A 57 12.87 0.68 9.84
C GLY A 57 12.02 1.47 8.83
N ILE A 58 12.63 2.43 8.12
CA ILE A 58 11.96 3.18 7.05
C ILE A 58 11.67 2.26 5.85
N VAL A 59 12.64 1.45 5.46
CA VAL A 59 12.49 0.46 4.38
C VAL A 59 11.40 -0.57 4.72
N SER A 60 11.34 -1.03 5.98
CA SER A 60 10.26 -1.91 6.46
C SER A 60 8.89 -1.22 6.39
N GLY A 61 8.81 0.07 6.74
CA GLY A 61 7.57 0.84 6.62
C GLY A 61 7.08 0.96 5.18
N MET A 62 7.98 1.17 4.21
CA MET A 62 7.60 1.23 2.79
C MET A 62 7.04 -0.10 2.27
N VAL A 63 7.63 -1.23 2.64
CA VAL A 63 7.11 -2.53 2.20
C VAL A 63 5.83 -2.92 2.94
N ASP A 64 5.65 -2.48 4.20
CA ASP A 64 4.40 -2.63 4.95
C ASP A 64 3.27 -1.85 4.26
N ASP A 65 3.51 -0.59 3.87
CA ASP A 65 2.55 0.22 3.12
C ASP A 65 2.16 -0.46 1.79
N ALA A 66 3.12 -1.01 1.05
CA ALA A 66 2.84 -1.70 -0.21
C ALA A 66 1.93 -2.92 0.01
N THR A 67 2.19 -3.74 1.04
CA THR A 67 1.36 -4.90 1.35
C THR A 67 -0.02 -4.50 1.84
N ALA A 68 -0.10 -3.53 2.76
CA ALA A 68 -1.36 -3.06 3.33
C ALA A 68 -2.27 -2.41 2.27
N LEU A 69 -1.70 -1.59 1.38
CA LEU A 69 -2.46 -0.94 0.31
C LEU A 69 -2.97 -1.95 -0.71
N ALA A 70 -2.23 -3.02 -1.06
CA ALA A 70 -2.74 -4.10 -1.90
C ALA A 70 -4.06 -4.67 -1.36
N PHE A 71 -4.12 -4.94 -0.05
CA PHE A 71 -5.31 -5.43 0.63
C PHE A 71 -6.44 -4.39 0.66
N ILE A 72 -6.12 -3.12 0.97
CA ILE A 72 -7.10 -2.03 1.06
C ILE A 72 -7.78 -1.80 -0.30
N PHE A 73 -7.00 -1.76 -1.38
CA PHE A 73 -7.54 -1.61 -2.74
C PHE A 73 -8.40 -2.83 -3.15
N GLN A 74 -7.94 -4.06 -2.88
CA GLN A 74 -8.71 -5.27 -3.15
C GLN A 74 -10.10 -5.25 -2.46
N ASN A 75 -10.17 -4.68 -1.27
CA ASN A 75 -11.41 -4.54 -0.51
C ASN A 75 -12.16 -3.22 -0.78
N HIS A 76 -11.79 -2.48 -1.83
CA HIS A 76 -12.42 -1.20 -2.20
C HIS A 76 -12.57 -0.25 -1.00
N PHE A 77 -11.53 -0.18 -0.16
CA PHE A 77 -11.45 0.66 1.05
C PHE A 77 -12.52 0.36 2.13
N LYS A 78 -13.18 -0.79 2.07
CA LYS A 78 -14.14 -1.22 3.10
C LYS A 78 -13.46 -1.85 4.31
N LYS A 79 -12.27 -2.43 4.11
CA LYS A 79 -11.49 -3.11 5.13
C LYS A 79 -10.03 -2.65 5.12
N ARG A 80 -9.37 -2.75 6.27
CA ARG A 80 -7.94 -2.48 6.43
C ARG A 80 -7.27 -3.64 7.15
N PRO A 81 -5.97 -3.88 6.93
CA PRO A 81 -5.23 -5.00 7.47
C PRO A 81 -4.21 -4.52 8.54
N PRO A 82 -4.61 -4.21 9.81
CA PRO A 82 -3.62 -3.97 10.86
C PRO A 82 -2.62 -5.12 10.94
N THR A 83 -1.34 -4.79 10.83
CA THR A 83 -0.24 -5.75 10.80
C THR A 83 -0.02 -6.37 12.17
N ILE A 84 -0.01 -7.72 12.25
CA ILE A 84 0.35 -8.49 13.45
C ILE A 84 1.85 -8.80 13.41
N GLU A 85 2.34 -9.21 12.24
CA GLU A 85 3.72 -9.56 12.01
C GLU A 85 4.16 -9.11 10.62
N LEU A 86 5.34 -8.50 10.55
CA LEU A 86 6.02 -8.18 9.30
C LEU A 86 7.43 -8.76 9.37
N LYS A 87 7.71 -9.75 8.54
CA LYS A 87 9.07 -10.27 8.34
C LYS A 87 9.67 -9.62 7.11
N THR A 88 10.76 -8.88 7.30
CA THR A 88 11.49 -8.19 6.23
C THR A 88 12.88 -8.80 6.03
N ASN A 89 13.23 -9.11 4.80
CA ASN A 89 14.57 -9.54 4.42
C ASN A 89 15.23 -8.44 3.59
N PHE A 90 16.32 -7.87 4.10
CA PHE A 90 17.12 -6.86 3.41
C PHE A 90 18.19 -7.55 2.57
N LEU A 91 17.99 -7.57 1.26
CA LEU A 91 18.88 -8.26 0.33
C LEU A 91 20.06 -7.36 -0.10
N TYR A 92 19.78 -6.06 -0.25
CA TYR A 92 20.75 -5.03 -0.60
C TYR A 92 20.41 -3.71 0.10
N PRO A 93 21.43 -2.84 0.34
CA PRO A 93 21.18 -1.50 0.84
C PRO A 93 20.25 -0.72 -0.08
N THR A 94 19.26 -0.05 0.50
CA THR A 94 18.38 0.88 -0.22
C THR A 94 18.97 2.29 -0.13
N LYS A 95 19.08 3.00 -1.24
CA LYS A 95 19.58 4.37 -1.31
C LYS A 95 18.45 5.39 -1.43
N PRO A 96 18.68 6.67 -1.11
CA PRO A 96 17.74 7.76 -1.42
C PRO A 96 17.37 7.80 -2.90
N GLY A 97 16.20 8.36 -3.19
CA GLY A 97 15.63 8.45 -4.53
C GLY A 97 14.48 7.47 -4.74
N LYS A 98 14.23 7.11 -5.98
CA LYS A 98 13.09 6.29 -6.36
C LYS A 98 13.25 4.83 -5.97
N VAL A 99 12.20 4.31 -5.33
CA VAL A 99 12.05 2.89 -4.96
C VAL A 99 10.67 2.43 -5.42
N ILE A 100 10.62 1.29 -6.10
CA ILE A 100 9.35 0.70 -6.55
C ILE A 100 8.92 -0.36 -5.54
N GLY A 101 7.71 -0.22 -5.01
CA GLY A 101 7.07 -1.17 -4.11
C GLY A 101 6.04 -2.01 -4.83
N TYR A 102 6.00 -3.29 -4.51
CA TYR A 102 4.97 -4.23 -4.94
C TYR A 102 4.35 -4.89 -3.72
N GLY A 103 3.04 -4.96 -3.70
CA GLY A 103 2.26 -5.68 -2.69
C GLY A 103 1.32 -6.68 -3.33
N GLN A 104 1.10 -7.81 -2.66
CA GLN A 104 0.23 -8.87 -3.11
C GLN A 104 -0.52 -9.48 -1.94
N VAL A 105 -1.83 -9.66 -2.10
CA VAL A 105 -2.64 -10.47 -1.21
C VAL A 105 -2.47 -11.94 -1.59
N VAL A 106 -1.80 -12.71 -0.73
CA VAL A 106 -1.57 -14.14 -0.93
C VAL A 106 -2.85 -14.93 -0.58
N LYS A 107 -3.44 -14.58 0.57
CA LYS A 107 -4.68 -15.19 1.04
C LYS A 107 -5.41 -14.24 1.98
N SER A 108 -6.70 -14.09 1.77
CA SER A 108 -7.59 -13.37 2.68
C SER A 108 -8.67 -14.32 3.22
N GLY A 109 -8.70 -14.49 4.54
CA GLY A 109 -9.74 -15.24 5.26
C GLY A 109 -10.82 -14.33 5.82
N LYS A 110 -11.54 -14.83 6.83
CA LYS A 110 -12.55 -14.04 7.55
C LYS A 110 -11.93 -12.97 8.47
N ASN A 111 -10.89 -13.34 9.21
CA ASN A 111 -10.29 -12.51 10.26
C ASN A 111 -8.81 -12.21 10.03
N ILE A 112 -8.12 -13.02 9.22
CA ILE A 112 -6.67 -12.95 8.98
C ILE A 112 -6.39 -12.91 7.49
N ALA A 113 -5.44 -12.08 7.10
CA ALA A 113 -4.86 -12.03 5.75
C ALA A 113 -3.36 -12.29 5.81
N PHE A 114 -2.87 -12.97 4.77
CA PHE A 114 -1.45 -13.18 4.48
C PHE A 114 -1.08 -12.39 3.23
N LEU A 115 -0.09 -11.53 3.38
CA LEU A 115 0.35 -10.62 2.34
C LEU A 115 1.84 -10.82 2.08
N GLU A 116 2.29 -10.49 0.89
CA GLU A 116 3.70 -10.43 0.56
C GLU A 116 4.03 -9.15 -0.21
N GLY A 117 5.27 -8.72 -0.10
CA GLY A 117 5.73 -7.53 -0.78
C GLY A 117 7.21 -7.58 -1.11
N ARG A 118 7.61 -6.70 -2.02
CA ARG A 118 9.01 -6.46 -2.32
C ARG A 118 9.25 -5.01 -2.68
N LEU A 119 10.47 -4.57 -2.48
CA LEU A 119 10.95 -3.29 -2.97
C LEU A 119 12.04 -3.52 -4.01
N GLU A 120 12.01 -2.72 -5.06
CA GLU A 120 13.00 -2.73 -6.14
C GLU A 120 13.64 -1.34 -6.28
N GLN A 121 14.94 -1.31 -6.49
CA GLN A 121 15.68 -0.10 -6.84
C GLN A 121 16.71 -0.43 -7.90
N ASN A 122 16.79 0.39 -8.96
CA ASN A 122 17.69 0.17 -10.10
C ASN A 122 17.54 -1.24 -10.74
N ASN A 123 16.30 -1.67 -10.96
CA ASN A 123 15.93 -2.98 -11.52
C ASN A 123 16.44 -4.18 -10.70
N ARG A 124 16.66 -4.00 -9.40
CA ARG A 124 17.06 -5.06 -8.49
C ARG A 124 16.11 -5.11 -7.30
N THR A 125 15.67 -6.30 -6.92
CA THR A 125 14.95 -6.50 -5.65
C THR A 125 15.92 -6.26 -4.49
N VAL A 126 15.65 -5.23 -3.70
CA VAL A 126 16.46 -4.86 -2.53
C VAL A 126 15.88 -5.39 -1.23
N VAL A 127 14.56 -5.60 -1.19
CA VAL A 127 13.83 -6.09 -0.02
C VAL A 127 12.73 -7.05 -0.44
N THR A 128 12.51 -8.09 0.37
CA THR A 128 11.28 -8.92 0.33
C THR A 128 10.66 -8.95 1.71
N ALA A 129 9.32 -9.06 1.77
CA ALA A 129 8.60 -9.17 3.02
C ALA A 129 7.39 -10.09 2.93
N THR A 130 7.03 -10.68 4.07
CA THR A 130 5.74 -11.34 4.29
C THR A 130 5.07 -10.69 5.49
N SER A 131 3.75 -10.52 5.41
CA SER A 131 2.96 -9.88 6.47
C SER A 131 1.76 -10.75 6.84
N THR A 132 1.51 -10.87 8.14
CA THR A 132 0.29 -11.45 8.70
C THR A 132 -0.51 -10.31 9.34
N CYS A 133 -1.77 -10.18 8.94
CA CYS A 133 -2.61 -9.06 9.33
C CYS A 133 -3.97 -9.55 9.87
N VAL A 134 -4.51 -8.84 10.87
CA VAL A 134 -5.92 -8.98 11.23
C VAL A 134 -6.77 -8.14 10.27
N ILE A 135 -7.97 -8.63 9.95
CA ILE A 135 -8.90 -7.91 9.07
C ILE A 135 -9.90 -7.15 9.92
N VAL A 136 -9.96 -5.83 9.77
CA VAL A 136 -10.95 -4.97 10.45
C VAL A 136 -11.62 -4.01 9.46
N ASP A 137 -12.78 -3.51 9.83
CA ASP A 137 -13.49 -2.54 9.00
C ASP A 137 -12.74 -1.20 8.91
N MET A 138 -12.81 -0.57 7.75
CA MET A 138 -12.25 0.77 7.55
C MET A 138 -13.18 1.80 8.19
N PRO A 139 -12.65 2.77 8.99
CA PRO A 139 -13.46 3.85 9.52
C PRO A 139 -14.13 4.67 8.40
N GLN A 140 -15.46 4.79 8.44
CA GLN A 140 -16.26 5.46 7.40
C GLN A 140 -15.88 6.93 7.16
N VAL A 141 -15.41 7.63 8.20
CA VAL A 141 -14.96 9.03 8.09
C VAL A 141 -13.80 9.18 7.10
N ASN A 142 -12.89 8.21 7.04
CA ASN A 142 -11.75 8.25 6.12
C ASN A 142 -12.18 8.00 4.67
N LEU A 143 -13.16 7.14 4.45
CA LEU A 143 -13.70 6.86 3.13
C LEU A 143 -14.42 8.08 2.53
N LYS A 144 -15.29 8.75 3.30
CA LYS A 144 -15.95 9.98 2.86
C LYS A 144 -14.95 11.07 2.49
N LYS A 145 -13.91 11.25 3.29
CA LYS A 145 -12.86 12.24 3.05
C LYS A 145 -12.05 11.93 1.79
N MET A 146 -11.81 10.65 1.51
CA MET A 146 -11.02 10.20 0.37
C MET A 146 -11.79 10.24 -0.94
N MET A 147 -13.06 9.82 -0.94
CA MET A 147 -13.88 9.66 -2.17
C MET A 147 -14.71 10.90 -2.51
N GLY A 148 -14.86 11.83 -1.56
CA GLY A 148 -15.90 12.87 -1.62
C GLY A 148 -17.29 12.30 -1.36
N GLU A 149 -18.18 13.06 -0.71
CA GLU A 149 -19.49 12.57 -0.26
C GLU A 149 -20.32 11.93 -1.37
N LYS A 150 -20.35 12.53 -2.55
CA LYS A 150 -21.20 12.10 -3.67
C LYS A 150 -20.81 10.73 -4.24
N LYS A 151 -19.49 10.44 -4.37
CA LYS A 151 -19.01 9.14 -4.85
C LYS A 151 -19.12 8.06 -3.76
N TRP A 152 -18.97 8.43 -2.50
CA TRP A 152 -19.15 7.51 -1.39
C TRP A 152 -20.58 6.99 -1.28
N LEU A 153 -21.59 7.87 -1.46
CA LEU A 153 -23.00 7.51 -1.47
C LEU A 153 -23.33 6.51 -2.57
N ILE A 154 -22.83 6.74 -3.79
CA ILE A 154 -23.06 5.85 -4.94
C ILE A 154 -22.48 4.44 -4.67
N ASN A 155 -21.31 4.33 -4.04
CA ASN A 155 -20.66 3.04 -3.76
C ASN A 155 -21.28 2.26 -2.61
N ASN A 156 -22.05 2.90 -1.74
CA ASN A 156 -22.67 2.26 -0.58
C ASN A 156 -24.19 2.08 -0.71
N GLY A 157 -24.72 2.28 -1.93
CA GLY A 157 -26.13 1.96 -2.24
C GLY A 157 -27.14 2.97 -1.74
N TYR A 158 -26.76 4.26 -1.62
CA TYR A 158 -27.65 5.38 -1.32
C TYR A 158 -27.89 6.25 -2.55
#